data_fc0a0e4355b58e8b79b80c61ab64fb5f
#
_entry.id   fc0a0e4355b58e8b79b80c61ab64fb5f
#
_cell.length_a   1.000
_cell.length_b   1.000
_cell.length_c   1.000
_cell.angle_alpha   90.00
_cell.angle_beta   90.00
_cell.angle_gamma   90.00
#
_symmetry.space_group_name_H-M   'P 1'
#
loop_
_entity.id
_entity.type
_entity.pdbx_description
1 polymer ?
#
loop_
_entity_poly.entity_id
_entity_poly.type
_entity_poly.pdbx_seq_one_letter_code
_entity_poly.pdbx_strand_id
1 'polypeptide(L)'
;QVAQTLGLDRDHAINLGLPGLMSADLVELVKTGKMSEMNTLSGCQYDYPEIVEYLKEADIISIQMGSNDAFVPTVVAIGNATNWKSEDLASIVLSGNLRSKDPETRAAFQASMKKLKLTKSETDAVWNLVTSGMNKICTDAYPVSTANIRSVVETVRALNPDAQILLIGATNPVPLLPSWSNYFNKLNKFQKQLAEVYDIDYVAVPYAQ
;
A
#
# COMPACT_ATOMS: atom_id res chain seq x y z
N GLN A 1 -20.31 1.13 0.98
CA GLN A 1 -21.00 1.46 -0.29
C GLN A 1 -21.32 0.21 -1.10
N VAL A 2 -20.34 -0.68 -1.44
CA VAL A 2 -20.59 -1.90 -2.24
C VAL A 2 -21.64 -2.80 -1.58
N ALA A 3 -21.49 -3.09 -0.28
CA ALA A 3 -22.45 -3.88 0.47
C ALA A 3 -23.86 -3.29 0.44
N GLN A 4 -23.98 -1.96 0.59
CA GLN A 4 -25.26 -1.25 0.50
C GLN A 4 -25.87 -1.35 -0.90
N THR A 5 -25.06 -1.24 -1.95
CA THR A 5 -25.53 -1.39 -3.33
C THR A 5 -26.05 -2.80 -3.61
N LEU A 6 -25.43 -3.80 -2.98
CA LEU A 6 -25.85 -5.20 -3.09
C LEU A 6 -26.96 -5.60 -2.10
N GLY A 7 -27.38 -4.68 -1.22
CA GLY A 7 -28.38 -4.96 -0.19
C GLY A 7 -27.90 -5.88 0.93
N LEU A 8 -26.58 -6.00 1.11
CA LEU A 8 -25.97 -6.84 2.14
C LEU A 8 -25.93 -6.11 3.48
N ASP A 9 -26.20 -6.81 4.55
CA ASP A 9 -26.01 -6.37 5.93
C ASP A 9 -24.56 -6.59 6.40
N ARG A 10 -24.28 -6.31 7.67
CA ARG A 10 -22.94 -6.43 8.23
C ARG A 10 -22.48 -7.88 8.41
N ASP A 11 -23.41 -8.81 8.57
CA ASP A 11 -23.11 -10.22 8.78
C ASP A 11 -22.75 -10.90 7.45
N HIS A 12 -23.22 -10.33 6.32
CA HIS A 12 -22.95 -10.80 4.97
C HIS A 12 -21.89 -9.97 4.21
N ALA A 13 -21.35 -8.91 4.81
CA ALA A 13 -20.31 -8.07 4.20
C ALA A 13 -19.26 -7.65 5.22
N ILE A 14 -18.25 -8.49 5.41
CA ILE A 14 -17.19 -8.32 6.40
C ILE A 14 -16.05 -7.52 5.79
N ASN A 15 -15.64 -6.44 6.47
CA ASN A 15 -14.46 -5.66 6.08
C ASN A 15 -13.28 -6.02 6.99
N LEU A 16 -12.31 -6.70 6.41
CA LEU A 16 -11.06 -7.12 7.07
C LEU A 16 -9.87 -6.21 6.71
N GLY A 17 -10.13 -5.05 6.10
CA GLY A 17 -9.10 -4.09 5.72
C GLY A 17 -8.45 -3.45 6.94
N LEU A 18 -7.12 -3.54 7.05
CA LEU A 18 -6.34 -2.99 8.14
C LEU A 18 -5.42 -1.87 7.62
N PRO A 19 -5.46 -0.68 8.25
CA PRO A 19 -4.60 0.43 7.85
C PRO A 19 -3.12 0.10 7.99
N GLY A 20 -2.32 0.45 6.99
CA GLY A 20 -0.87 0.24 7.02
C GLY A 20 -0.42 -1.21 6.82
N LEU A 21 -1.33 -2.14 6.56
CA LEU A 21 -1.00 -3.54 6.34
C LEU A 21 -0.10 -3.69 5.10
N MET A 22 1.05 -4.33 5.27
CA MET A 22 1.95 -4.69 4.17
C MET A 22 1.58 -6.04 3.58
N SER A 23 2.10 -6.34 2.41
CA SER A 23 1.78 -7.62 1.76
C SER A 23 2.28 -8.84 2.55
N ALA A 24 3.41 -8.71 3.26
CA ALA A 24 3.92 -9.78 4.13
C ALA A 24 2.97 -10.08 5.29
N ASP A 25 2.43 -9.03 5.92
CA ASP A 25 1.45 -9.17 7.01
C ASP A 25 0.20 -9.92 6.53
N LEU A 26 -0.29 -9.59 5.33
CA LEU A 26 -1.46 -10.25 4.77
C LEU A 26 -1.22 -11.73 4.46
N VAL A 27 -0.01 -12.10 4.01
CA VAL A 27 0.37 -13.51 3.82
C VAL A 27 0.23 -14.31 5.12
N GLU A 28 0.67 -13.75 6.25
CA GLU A 28 0.53 -14.40 7.55
C GLU A 28 -0.93 -14.48 8.00
N LEU A 29 -1.67 -13.39 7.87
CA LEU A 29 -3.09 -13.33 8.27
C LEU A 29 -3.97 -14.32 7.51
N VAL A 30 -3.81 -14.44 6.18
CA VAL A 30 -4.63 -15.40 5.41
C VAL A 30 -4.27 -16.85 5.69
N LYS A 31 -3.05 -17.13 6.18
CA LYS A 31 -2.59 -18.48 6.53
C LYS A 31 -2.96 -18.89 7.94
N THR A 32 -2.85 -17.98 8.88
CA THR A 32 -2.89 -18.31 10.32
C THR A 32 -3.87 -17.46 11.13
N GLY A 33 -4.40 -16.40 10.55
CA GLY A 33 -5.19 -15.40 11.26
C GLY A 33 -4.37 -14.49 12.17
N LYS A 34 -3.03 -14.60 12.15
CA LYS A 34 -2.17 -13.90 13.10
C LYS A 34 -0.90 -13.38 12.45
N MET A 35 -0.46 -12.19 12.87
CA MET A 35 0.84 -11.64 12.52
C MET A 35 1.90 -12.04 13.54
N SER A 36 3.10 -12.38 13.08
CA SER A 36 4.26 -12.69 13.95
C SER A 36 4.85 -11.43 14.56
N GLU A 37 4.82 -10.32 13.86
CA GLU A 37 5.40 -9.04 14.27
C GLU A 37 4.35 -7.93 14.35
N MET A 38 4.70 -6.83 15.03
CA MET A 38 3.86 -5.64 15.07
C MET A 38 3.88 -4.90 13.74
N ASN A 39 2.71 -4.45 13.29
CA ASN A 39 2.62 -3.59 12.13
C ASN A 39 3.36 -2.27 12.37
N THR A 40 4.22 -1.88 11.44
CA THR A 40 5.13 -0.75 11.58
C THR A 40 4.41 0.60 11.72
N LEU A 41 3.24 0.78 11.11
CA LEU A 41 2.50 2.05 11.19
C LEU A 41 1.53 2.10 12.35
N SER A 42 0.77 1.03 12.58
CA SER A 42 -0.25 1.02 13.64
C SER A 42 0.33 0.70 15.02
N GLY A 43 1.53 0.09 15.08
CA GLY A 43 2.09 -0.43 16.33
C GLY A 43 1.25 -1.57 16.95
N CYS A 44 0.34 -2.16 16.18
CA CYS A 44 -0.52 -3.25 16.62
C CYS A 44 -0.06 -4.59 16.03
N GLN A 45 -0.13 -5.63 16.81
CA GLN A 45 -0.03 -7.00 16.33
C GLN A 45 -1.45 -7.54 16.20
N TYR A 46 -1.84 -7.86 14.95
CA TYR A 46 -3.18 -8.36 14.69
C TYR A 46 -3.25 -9.87 14.94
N ASP A 47 -4.31 -10.28 15.64
CA ASP A 47 -4.64 -11.67 15.96
C ASP A 47 -6.14 -11.85 15.69
N TYR A 48 -6.46 -12.36 14.49
CA TYR A 48 -7.83 -12.54 13.98
C TYR A 48 -7.98 -13.94 13.39
N PRO A 49 -8.01 -15.00 14.21
CA PRO A 49 -8.13 -16.37 13.72
C PRO A 49 -9.37 -16.60 12.85
N GLU A 50 -10.44 -15.81 13.08
CA GLU A 50 -11.68 -15.86 12.32
C GLU A 50 -11.52 -15.50 10.85
N ILE A 51 -10.44 -14.79 10.46
CA ILE A 51 -10.17 -14.46 9.05
C ILE A 51 -10.13 -15.72 8.20
N VAL A 52 -9.49 -16.78 8.68
CA VAL A 52 -9.33 -18.04 7.96
C VAL A 52 -10.70 -18.71 7.72
N GLU A 53 -11.58 -18.66 8.70
CA GLU A 53 -12.92 -19.22 8.56
C GLU A 53 -13.78 -18.37 7.62
N TYR A 54 -13.73 -17.04 7.73
CA TYR A 54 -14.41 -16.16 6.78
C TYR A 54 -13.96 -16.38 5.34
N LEU A 55 -12.67 -16.61 5.11
CA LEU A 55 -12.15 -16.90 3.76
C LEU A 55 -12.65 -18.24 3.22
N LYS A 56 -12.86 -19.25 4.07
CA LYS A 56 -13.39 -20.56 3.66
C LYS A 56 -14.88 -20.51 3.27
N GLU A 57 -15.64 -19.60 3.89
CA GLU A 57 -17.10 -19.53 3.76
C GLU A 57 -17.58 -18.45 2.78
N ALA A 58 -16.70 -17.53 2.38
CA ALA A 58 -17.09 -16.38 1.57
C ALA A 58 -17.39 -16.77 0.12
N ASP A 59 -18.53 -16.30 -0.43
CA ASP A 59 -18.85 -16.43 -1.86
C ASP A 59 -17.96 -15.50 -2.70
N ILE A 60 -17.63 -14.30 -2.19
CA ILE A 60 -16.84 -13.30 -2.88
C ILE A 60 -15.74 -12.77 -1.96
N ILE A 61 -14.51 -12.79 -2.44
CA ILE A 61 -13.35 -12.29 -1.70
C ILE A 61 -12.66 -11.18 -2.52
N SER A 62 -12.64 -9.95 -2.00
CA SER A 62 -11.92 -8.84 -2.62
C SER A 62 -10.57 -8.63 -1.94
N ILE A 63 -9.48 -8.58 -2.73
CA ILE A 63 -8.11 -8.43 -2.26
C ILE A 63 -7.52 -7.16 -2.87
N GLN A 64 -7.13 -6.20 -2.01
CA GLN A 64 -6.40 -5.00 -2.41
C GLN A 64 -5.14 -4.86 -1.57
N MET A 65 -3.96 -4.94 -2.20
CA MET A 65 -2.68 -4.92 -1.48
C MET A 65 -1.53 -4.43 -2.36
N GLY A 66 -0.37 -4.18 -1.73
CA GLY A 66 0.88 -3.81 -2.41
C GLY A 66 1.20 -2.32 -2.36
N SER A 67 0.23 -1.44 -2.07
CA SER A 67 0.51 -0.01 -1.93
C SER A 67 1.40 0.29 -0.73
N ASN A 68 1.14 -0.34 0.39
CA ASN A 68 1.87 -0.11 1.64
C ASN A 68 3.31 -0.63 1.60
N ASP A 69 3.63 -1.57 0.74
CA ASP A 69 5.00 -2.09 0.59
C ASP A 69 6.00 -1.03 0.11
N ALA A 70 5.52 -0.02 -0.62
CA ALA A 70 6.32 1.16 -0.97
C ALA A 70 6.04 2.33 -0.02
N PHE A 71 4.78 2.51 0.44
CA PHE A 71 4.37 3.64 1.26
C PHE A 71 5.00 3.60 2.66
N VAL A 72 4.86 2.48 3.38
CA VAL A 72 5.35 2.36 4.76
C VAL A 72 6.86 2.57 4.86
N PRO A 73 7.71 1.88 4.06
CA PRO A 73 9.15 2.15 4.08
C PRO A 73 9.51 3.60 3.71
N THR A 74 8.73 4.25 2.83
CA THR A 74 8.95 5.65 2.49
C THR A 74 8.66 6.58 3.67
N VAL A 75 7.54 6.37 4.38
CA VAL A 75 7.21 7.14 5.58
C VAL A 75 8.27 6.97 6.66
N VAL A 76 8.71 5.73 6.90
CA VAL A 76 9.78 5.43 7.87
C VAL A 76 11.10 6.09 7.46
N ALA A 77 11.47 6.05 6.18
CA ALA A 77 12.68 6.70 5.68
C ALA A 77 12.64 8.23 5.85
N ILE A 78 11.47 8.85 5.61
CA ILE A 78 11.28 10.29 5.85
C ILE A 78 11.41 10.61 7.35
N GLY A 79 10.76 9.82 8.21
CA GLY A 79 10.86 9.96 9.66
C GLY A 79 12.30 9.88 10.14
N ASN A 80 13.03 8.88 9.72
CA ASN A 80 14.43 8.70 10.07
C ASN A 80 15.33 9.84 9.55
N ALA A 81 15.09 10.32 8.32
CA ALA A 81 15.85 11.43 7.74
C ALA A 81 15.67 12.74 8.52
N THR A 82 14.62 12.88 9.29
CA THR A 82 14.23 14.11 9.98
C THR A 82 14.16 13.97 11.49
N ASN A 83 14.57 12.81 12.03
CA ASN A 83 14.41 12.47 13.45
C ASN A 83 12.97 12.64 13.94
N TRP A 84 12.00 12.32 13.10
CA TRP A 84 10.56 12.39 13.38
C TRP A 84 10.09 13.77 13.89
N LYS A 85 10.74 14.85 13.42
CA LYS A 85 10.43 16.22 13.87
C LYS A 85 9.04 16.71 13.48
N SER A 86 8.41 16.09 12.50
CA SER A 86 7.05 16.45 12.09
C SER A 86 6.33 15.24 11.51
N GLU A 87 5.16 14.94 12.06
CA GLU A 87 4.24 13.93 11.51
C GLU A 87 3.71 14.35 10.13
N ASP A 88 3.61 15.65 9.86
CA ASP A 88 3.14 16.17 8.58
C ASP A 88 4.18 16.07 7.46
N LEU A 89 5.44 15.80 7.78
CA LEU A 89 6.52 15.80 6.80
C LEU A 89 6.32 14.77 5.71
N ALA A 90 5.85 13.57 6.07
CA ALA A 90 5.53 12.52 5.11
C ALA A 90 4.50 13.01 4.08
N SER A 91 3.43 13.67 4.54
CA SER A 91 2.40 14.26 3.68
C SER A 91 2.99 15.33 2.75
N ILE A 92 3.84 16.22 3.29
CA ILE A 92 4.48 17.29 2.51
C ILE A 92 5.39 16.70 1.43
N VAL A 93 6.21 15.70 1.76
CA VAL A 93 7.14 15.06 0.80
C VAL A 93 6.37 14.24 -0.23
N LEU A 94 5.38 13.49 0.22
CA LEU A 94 4.57 12.60 -0.63
C LEU A 94 3.58 13.38 -1.52
N SER A 95 3.29 14.64 -1.23
CA SER A 95 2.49 15.48 -2.13
C SER A 95 3.08 15.60 -3.53
N GLY A 96 4.37 15.24 -3.72
CA GLY A 96 5.06 15.35 -5.00
C GLY A 96 5.35 16.80 -5.43
N ASN A 97 4.95 17.79 -4.64
CA ASN A 97 5.09 19.22 -4.92
C ASN A 97 6.54 19.68 -5.08
N LEU A 98 7.49 18.91 -4.56
CA LEU A 98 8.93 19.07 -4.81
C LEU A 98 9.30 19.09 -6.31
N ARG A 99 8.59 18.31 -7.10
CA ARG A 99 8.81 18.16 -8.55
C ARG A 99 7.83 18.96 -9.40
N SER A 100 6.92 19.71 -8.78
CA SER A 100 6.01 20.58 -9.50
C SER A 100 6.79 21.56 -10.36
N LYS A 101 6.37 21.76 -11.60
CA LYS A 101 6.88 22.81 -12.47
C LYS A 101 6.27 24.16 -12.16
N ASP A 102 5.15 24.18 -11.43
CA ASP A 102 4.49 25.39 -11.01
C ASP A 102 5.30 26.12 -9.92
N PRO A 103 5.71 27.39 -10.15
CA PRO A 103 6.53 28.15 -9.21
C PRO A 103 5.85 28.39 -7.87
N GLU A 104 4.53 28.60 -7.83
CA GLU A 104 3.78 28.86 -6.60
C GLU A 104 3.74 27.62 -5.72
N THR A 105 3.44 26.46 -6.32
CA THR A 105 3.46 25.15 -5.63
C THR A 105 4.84 24.85 -5.05
N ARG A 106 5.91 25.12 -5.81
CA ARG A 106 7.29 24.96 -5.31
C ARG A 106 7.62 25.88 -4.16
N ALA A 107 7.21 27.16 -4.24
CA ALA A 107 7.43 28.12 -3.18
C ALA A 107 6.66 27.75 -1.90
N ALA A 108 5.41 27.31 -2.03
CA ALA A 108 4.61 26.82 -0.91
C ALA A 108 5.25 25.60 -0.23
N PHE A 109 5.75 24.63 -1.02
CA PHE A 109 6.48 23.50 -0.50
C PHE A 109 7.75 23.92 0.25
N GLN A 110 8.57 24.80 -0.33
CA GLN A 110 9.79 25.28 0.31
C GLN A 110 9.49 26.07 1.61
N ALA A 111 8.39 26.84 1.64
CA ALA A 111 7.94 27.54 2.85
C ALA A 111 7.52 26.55 3.94
N SER A 112 6.84 25.45 3.57
CA SER A 112 6.47 24.38 4.50
C SER A 112 7.71 23.68 5.06
N MET A 113 8.68 23.33 4.21
CA MET A 113 9.95 22.73 4.65
C MET A 113 10.72 23.62 5.63
N LYS A 114 10.72 24.95 5.41
CA LYS A 114 11.36 25.91 6.34
C LYS A 114 10.69 25.93 7.71
N LYS A 115 9.36 25.78 7.78
CA LYS A 115 8.63 25.75 9.07
C LYS A 115 9.04 24.57 9.95
N LEU A 116 9.51 23.48 9.37
CA LEU A 116 9.93 22.27 10.08
C LEU A 116 11.27 22.43 10.81
N LYS A 117 11.98 23.55 10.61
CA LYS A 117 13.28 23.86 11.24
C LYS A 117 14.29 22.70 11.10
N LEU A 118 14.33 22.10 9.93
CA LEU A 118 15.30 21.04 9.63
C LEU A 118 16.71 21.61 9.58
N THR A 119 17.66 20.84 10.09
CA THR A 119 19.08 21.12 9.88
C THR A 119 19.45 20.96 8.42
N LYS A 120 20.63 21.45 8.04
CA LYS A 120 21.15 21.22 6.68
C LYS A 120 21.26 19.73 6.36
N SER A 121 21.78 18.92 7.29
CA SER A 121 21.92 17.49 7.13
C SER A 121 20.58 16.77 6.92
N GLU A 122 19.55 17.13 7.69
CA GLU A 122 18.19 16.59 7.54
C GLU A 122 17.58 16.98 6.20
N THR A 123 17.77 18.25 5.79
CA THR A 123 17.30 18.72 4.48
C THR A 123 17.99 17.97 3.34
N ASP A 124 19.29 17.77 3.40
CA ASP A 124 20.05 17.01 2.41
C ASP A 124 19.61 15.54 2.38
N ALA A 125 19.31 14.94 3.54
CA ALA A 125 18.80 13.58 3.63
C ALA A 125 17.41 13.42 2.97
N VAL A 126 16.48 14.37 3.20
CA VAL A 126 15.18 14.40 2.52
C VAL A 126 15.33 14.56 1.01
N TRP A 127 16.23 15.44 0.55
CA TRP A 127 16.52 15.60 -0.88
C TRP A 127 17.03 14.30 -1.52
N ASN A 128 18.00 13.65 -0.87
CA ASN A 128 18.55 12.39 -1.35
C ASN A 128 17.47 11.29 -1.41
N LEU A 129 16.58 11.25 -0.41
CA LEU A 129 15.47 10.32 -0.40
C LEU A 129 14.54 10.55 -1.59
N VAL A 130 14.11 11.79 -1.84
CA VAL A 130 13.17 12.11 -2.93
C VAL A 130 13.81 11.93 -4.32
N THR A 131 15.10 12.18 -4.46
CA THR A 131 15.78 12.11 -5.76
C THR A 131 16.21 10.69 -6.15
N SER A 132 16.61 9.87 -5.19
CA SER A 132 17.13 8.51 -5.44
C SER A 132 16.60 7.44 -4.51
N GLY A 133 16.44 7.73 -3.21
CA GLY A 133 16.08 6.75 -2.20
C GLY A 133 14.71 6.12 -2.45
N MET A 134 13.71 6.90 -2.87
CA MET A 134 12.37 6.39 -3.20
C MET A 134 12.38 5.42 -4.37
N ASN A 135 13.27 5.63 -5.35
CA ASN A 135 13.42 4.68 -6.44
C ASN A 135 13.96 3.33 -5.94
N LYS A 136 14.92 3.36 -5.00
CA LYS A 136 15.44 2.16 -4.37
C LYS A 136 14.35 1.44 -3.58
N ILE A 137 13.59 2.16 -2.74
CA ILE A 137 12.46 1.59 -1.97
C ILE A 137 11.48 0.88 -2.90
N CYS A 138 11.03 1.53 -3.97
CA CYS A 138 10.12 0.95 -4.94
C CYS A 138 10.71 -0.27 -5.66
N THR A 139 12.02 -0.24 -5.97
CA THR A 139 12.70 -1.35 -6.63
C THR A 139 12.83 -2.56 -5.72
N ASP A 140 13.15 -2.33 -4.46
CA ASP A 140 13.27 -3.40 -3.45
C ASP A 140 11.88 -3.98 -3.07
N ALA A 141 10.86 -3.14 -2.98
CA ALA A 141 9.50 -3.55 -2.66
C ALA A 141 8.85 -4.43 -3.75
N TYR A 142 9.11 -4.16 -5.02
CA TYR A 142 8.42 -4.81 -6.13
C TYR A 142 8.49 -6.34 -6.12
N PRO A 143 9.67 -6.99 -6.03
CA PRO A 143 9.75 -8.45 -6.01
C PRO A 143 9.07 -9.05 -4.77
N VAL A 144 9.14 -8.39 -3.63
CA VAL A 144 8.50 -8.82 -2.38
C VAL A 144 6.98 -8.75 -2.52
N SER A 145 6.45 -7.61 -2.95
CA SER A 145 5.01 -7.42 -3.16
C SER A 145 4.44 -8.44 -4.14
N THR A 146 5.11 -8.66 -5.27
CA THR A 146 4.62 -9.60 -6.28
C THR A 146 4.62 -11.06 -5.81
N ALA A 147 5.64 -11.47 -5.05
CA ALA A 147 5.69 -12.80 -4.44
C ALA A 147 4.58 -12.98 -3.39
N ASN A 148 4.38 -11.97 -2.55
CA ASN A 148 3.35 -12.01 -1.49
C ASN A 148 1.93 -11.99 -2.07
N ILE A 149 1.66 -11.15 -3.09
CA ILE A 149 0.35 -11.12 -3.77
C ILE A 149 0.02 -12.50 -4.35
N ARG A 150 0.98 -13.13 -5.01
CA ARG A 150 0.82 -14.50 -5.50
C ARG A 150 0.50 -15.47 -4.37
N SER A 151 1.28 -15.43 -3.27
CA SER A 151 1.08 -16.30 -2.12
C SER A 151 -0.29 -16.13 -1.47
N VAL A 152 -0.80 -14.89 -1.39
CA VAL A 152 -2.15 -14.62 -0.87
C VAL A 152 -3.21 -15.23 -1.79
N VAL A 153 -3.13 -15.00 -3.11
CA VAL A 153 -4.08 -15.55 -4.08
C VAL A 153 -4.07 -17.09 -4.02
N GLU A 154 -2.90 -17.71 -4.00
CA GLU A 154 -2.75 -19.17 -3.89
C GLU A 154 -3.34 -19.72 -2.59
N THR A 155 -3.08 -19.03 -1.47
CA THR A 155 -3.60 -19.44 -0.16
C THR A 155 -5.13 -19.33 -0.11
N VAL A 156 -5.67 -18.20 -0.57
CA VAL A 156 -7.13 -17.98 -0.60
C VAL A 156 -7.82 -19.00 -1.51
N ARG A 157 -7.27 -19.25 -2.69
CA ARG A 157 -7.82 -20.26 -3.63
C ARG A 157 -7.74 -21.69 -3.05
N ALA A 158 -6.68 -21.99 -2.29
CA ALA A 158 -6.55 -23.30 -1.63
C ALA A 158 -7.53 -23.48 -0.46
N LEU A 159 -7.82 -22.37 0.28
CA LEU A 159 -8.80 -22.38 1.36
C LEU A 159 -10.24 -22.47 0.84
N ASN A 160 -10.53 -21.79 -0.27
CA ASN A 160 -11.85 -21.71 -0.86
C ASN A 160 -11.76 -21.78 -2.40
N PRO A 161 -11.87 -23.00 -2.96
CA PRO A 161 -11.80 -23.21 -4.41
C PRO A 161 -12.95 -22.57 -5.18
N ASP A 162 -14.10 -22.40 -4.54
CA ASP A 162 -15.35 -21.96 -5.18
C ASP A 162 -15.57 -20.44 -5.10
N ALA A 163 -14.83 -19.73 -4.25
CA ALA A 163 -14.99 -18.29 -4.10
C ALA A 163 -14.68 -17.52 -5.39
N GLN A 164 -15.50 -16.53 -5.70
CA GLN A 164 -15.15 -15.51 -6.67
C GLN A 164 -14.10 -14.58 -6.04
N ILE A 165 -12.88 -14.55 -6.60
CA ILE A 165 -11.80 -13.67 -6.12
C ILE A 165 -11.69 -12.45 -7.01
N LEU A 166 -11.76 -11.25 -6.40
CA LEU A 166 -11.58 -9.96 -7.06
C LEU A 166 -10.23 -9.37 -6.64
N LEU A 167 -9.25 -9.37 -7.53
CA LEU A 167 -7.96 -8.74 -7.29
C LEU A 167 -8.03 -7.26 -7.70
N ILE A 168 -8.08 -6.38 -6.71
CA ILE A 168 -8.25 -4.95 -6.94
C ILE A 168 -6.88 -4.30 -7.12
N GLY A 169 -6.73 -3.53 -8.19
CA GLY A 169 -5.49 -2.82 -8.51
C GLY A 169 -5.04 -1.89 -7.39
N ALA A 170 -3.74 -1.78 -7.20
CA ALA A 170 -3.13 -0.90 -6.23
C ALA A 170 -3.23 0.57 -6.68
N THR A 171 -3.64 1.45 -5.78
CA THR A 171 -3.76 2.88 -6.03
C THR A 171 -2.44 3.60 -5.79
N ASN A 172 -1.99 4.41 -6.74
CA ASN A 172 -0.84 5.28 -6.56
C ASN A 172 -1.26 6.57 -5.84
N PRO A 173 -0.89 6.78 -4.56
CA PRO A 173 -1.25 7.99 -3.83
C PRO A 173 -0.42 9.20 -4.23
N VAL A 174 0.67 9.02 -4.99
CA VAL A 174 1.62 10.09 -5.35
C VAL A 174 1.99 10.03 -6.83
N PRO A 175 1.04 10.32 -7.73
CA PRO A 175 1.25 10.16 -9.17
C PRO A 175 2.32 11.08 -9.77
N LEU A 176 2.69 12.16 -9.07
CA LEU A 176 3.73 13.11 -9.51
C LEU A 176 5.17 12.58 -9.30
N LEU A 177 5.36 11.50 -8.55
CA LEU A 177 6.68 10.89 -8.35
C LEU A 177 6.89 9.74 -9.36
N PRO A 178 7.83 9.87 -10.32
CA PRO A 178 8.02 8.88 -11.38
C PRO A 178 8.36 7.46 -10.87
N SER A 179 9.13 7.35 -9.78
CA SER A 179 9.47 6.06 -9.16
C SER A 179 8.22 5.33 -8.68
N TRP A 180 7.28 6.06 -8.08
CA TRP A 180 6.00 5.53 -7.62
C TRP A 180 5.12 5.14 -8.81
N SER A 181 4.96 6.02 -9.79
CA SER A 181 4.18 5.71 -10.99
C SER A 181 4.71 4.46 -11.70
N ASN A 182 6.04 4.30 -11.80
CA ASN A 182 6.64 3.10 -12.37
C ASN A 182 6.35 1.85 -11.53
N TYR A 183 6.46 1.94 -10.19
CA TYR A 183 6.15 0.84 -9.29
C TYR A 183 4.69 0.39 -9.44
N PHE A 184 3.73 1.31 -9.31
CA PHE A 184 2.30 0.99 -9.37
C PHE A 184 1.87 0.48 -10.76
N ASN A 185 2.42 1.03 -11.84
CA ASN A 185 2.14 0.53 -13.20
C ASN A 185 2.63 -0.90 -13.37
N LYS A 186 3.83 -1.23 -12.90
CA LYS A 186 4.36 -2.60 -12.93
C LYS A 186 3.55 -3.54 -12.05
N LEU A 187 3.19 -3.10 -10.84
CA LEU A 187 2.42 -3.90 -9.89
C LEU A 187 1.04 -4.23 -10.44
N ASN A 188 0.31 -3.23 -10.96
CA ASN A 188 -1.01 -3.42 -11.55
C ASN A 188 -0.96 -4.31 -12.81
N LYS A 189 0.09 -4.17 -13.62
CA LYS A 189 0.31 -5.10 -14.74
C LYS A 189 0.53 -6.53 -14.27
N PHE A 190 1.33 -6.72 -13.23
CA PHE A 190 1.54 -8.03 -12.63
C PHE A 190 0.23 -8.61 -12.06
N GLN A 191 -0.54 -7.81 -11.31
CA GLN A 191 -1.82 -8.25 -10.74
C GLN A 191 -2.81 -8.67 -11.83
N LYS A 192 -2.88 -7.93 -12.94
CA LYS A 192 -3.71 -8.31 -14.08
C LYS A 192 -3.27 -9.65 -14.70
N GLN A 193 -1.96 -9.84 -14.91
CA GLN A 193 -1.44 -11.11 -15.43
C GLN A 193 -1.65 -12.27 -14.46
N LEU A 194 -1.52 -12.02 -13.16
CA LEU A 194 -1.79 -13.01 -12.13
C LEU A 194 -3.26 -13.45 -12.15
N ALA A 195 -4.17 -12.50 -12.30
CA ALA A 195 -5.60 -12.77 -12.39
C ALA A 195 -5.92 -13.68 -13.59
N GLU A 196 -5.31 -13.44 -14.75
CA GLU A 196 -5.43 -14.30 -15.93
C GLU A 196 -4.92 -15.74 -15.67
N VAL A 197 -3.80 -15.88 -14.92
CA VAL A 197 -3.21 -17.21 -14.61
C VAL A 197 -4.08 -18.03 -13.65
N TYR A 198 -4.72 -17.37 -12.68
CA TYR A 198 -5.51 -18.06 -11.67
C TYR A 198 -7.03 -18.06 -11.95
N ASP A 199 -7.44 -17.60 -13.12
CA ASP A 199 -8.84 -17.47 -13.54
C ASP A 199 -9.67 -16.74 -12.46
N ILE A 200 -9.19 -15.53 -12.10
CA ILE A 200 -9.84 -14.61 -11.14
C ILE A 200 -10.04 -13.24 -11.75
N ASP A 201 -10.93 -12.44 -11.20
CA ASP A 201 -11.24 -11.14 -11.74
C ASP A 201 -10.20 -10.07 -11.33
N TYR A 202 -9.73 -9.27 -12.28
CA TYR A 202 -8.95 -8.07 -12.01
C TYR A 202 -9.80 -6.81 -12.15
N VAL A 203 -9.85 -6.03 -11.07
CA VAL A 203 -10.58 -4.75 -11.04
C VAL A 203 -9.59 -3.60 -11.07
N ALA A 204 -9.54 -2.88 -12.19
CA ALA A 204 -8.73 -1.68 -12.29
C ALA A 204 -9.33 -0.54 -11.44
N VAL A 205 -8.52 0.09 -10.60
CA VAL A 205 -8.94 1.30 -9.90
C VAL A 205 -8.71 2.49 -10.82
N PRO A 206 -9.75 3.25 -11.20
CA PRO A 206 -9.58 4.45 -11.99
C PRO A 206 -8.78 5.47 -11.18
N TYR A 207 -7.69 5.98 -11.75
CA TYR A 207 -7.00 7.11 -11.15
C TYR A 207 -7.98 8.30 -11.15
N ALA A 208 -8.16 8.94 -9.99
CA ALA A 208 -8.79 10.24 -9.95
C ALA A 208 -7.91 11.17 -10.83
N GLN A 209 -8.51 11.64 -11.93
CA GLN A 209 -7.90 12.61 -12.82
C GLN A 209 -7.86 13.96 -12.14
#